data_3ffe5b98324f425dadcb4e6e1c0e8f71
#
_entry.id   3ffe5b98324f425dadcb4e6e1c0e8f71
#
_cell.length_a   1.000
_cell.length_b   1.000
_cell.length_c   1.000
_cell.angle_alpha   90.00
_cell.angle_beta   90.00
_cell.angle_gamma   90.00
#
_symmetry.space_group_name_H-M   'P 1'
#
loop_
_entity.id
_entity.type
_entity.pdbx_description
1 polymer ?
#
loop_
_entity_poly.entity_id
_entity_poly.type
_entity_poly.pdbx_seq_one_letter_code
_entity_poly.pdbx_strand_id
1 'polypeptide(L)'
;TAIANEAFRKCWYYGLDLGSYYKRTNAINPYKCYNNAYTMQGLVYLSDGTEYTSLVQEKLGLPAYDGETMTRLDSEKFEEYKAQAMEELTAAGVTFPVHARYFIAGGNQTALDSANVLKQAFSDSFGDDFIVLDIDSYVSSLSKEVRDPRRQSFVINGWGADYGDPQNYLGQETNDGDNAYYMVAYGHAVDNESEDLKALYDEFTELVNKANAITDDLDARYEAYADAEAFLIEHALTLPSNFDIAWELTHINDYNKQNAMFGIQNQKYKNWETSTDAYTAEDYAGFQETWDAGMAE
;
A
#
# COMPACT_ATOMS: atom_id res chain seq x y z
N THR A 1 3.82 5.42 22.35
CA THR A 1 2.61 5.79 21.61
C THR A 1 1.77 4.55 21.29
N ALA A 2 0.45 4.71 21.11
CA ALA A 2 -0.44 3.57 20.81
C ALA A 2 -0.03 2.83 19.53
N ILE A 3 0.45 3.53 18.50
CA ILE A 3 0.85 2.93 17.23
C ILE A 3 2.08 2.00 17.35
N ALA A 4 2.88 2.12 18.38
CA ALA A 4 4.00 1.21 18.64
C ALA A 4 3.52 -0.18 19.15
N ASN A 5 2.32 -0.25 19.71
CA ASN A 5 1.72 -1.50 20.16
C ASN A 5 1.23 -2.34 18.97
N GLU A 6 1.67 -3.58 18.89
CA GLU A 6 1.34 -4.46 17.77
C GLU A 6 -0.14 -4.84 17.74
N ALA A 7 -0.74 -5.17 18.87
CA ALA A 7 -2.16 -5.50 18.94
C ALA A 7 -3.02 -4.32 18.48
N PHE A 8 -2.62 -3.08 18.81
CA PHE A 8 -3.29 -1.88 18.32
C PHE A 8 -3.18 -1.72 16.80
N ARG A 9 -2.01 -1.97 16.19
CA ARG A 9 -1.87 -1.95 14.71
C ARG A 9 -2.68 -3.07 14.05
N LYS A 10 -2.72 -4.26 14.66
CA LYS A 10 -3.53 -5.40 14.16
C LYS A 10 -5.03 -5.10 14.20
N CYS A 11 -5.52 -4.27 15.13
CA CYS A 11 -6.89 -3.77 15.08
C CYS A 11 -7.19 -3.00 13.79
N TRP A 12 -6.24 -2.18 13.31
CA TRP A 12 -6.41 -1.47 12.03
C TRP A 12 -6.45 -2.46 10.86
N TYR A 13 -5.57 -3.45 10.88
CA TYR A 13 -5.50 -4.44 9.81
C TYR A 13 -6.78 -5.28 9.72
N TYR A 14 -7.26 -5.84 10.82
CA TYR A 14 -8.42 -6.71 10.81
C TYR A 14 -9.77 -5.98 10.89
N GLY A 15 -9.80 -4.75 11.36
CA GLY A 15 -11.05 -4.04 11.64
C GLY A 15 -11.39 -2.91 10.68
N LEU A 16 -10.40 -2.21 10.08
CA LEU A 16 -10.67 -1.01 9.29
C LEU A 16 -11.31 -1.32 7.93
N ASP A 17 -12.60 -1.10 7.77
CA ASP A 17 -13.30 -1.20 6.49
C ASP A 17 -13.22 0.13 5.72
N LEU A 18 -12.49 0.13 4.61
CA LEU A 18 -12.32 1.27 3.72
C LEU A 18 -13.28 1.26 2.51
N GLY A 19 -14.27 0.37 2.48
CA GLY A 19 -15.20 0.26 1.35
C GLY A 19 -15.92 1.56 1.02
N SER A 20 -16.37 2.31 2.03
CA SER A 20 -16.99 3.63 1.84
C SER A 20 -16.02 4.67 1.26
N TYR A 21 -14.74 4.59 1.66
CA TYR A 21 -13.69 5.45 1.14
C TYR A 21 -13.38 5.12 -0.33
N TYR A 22 -13.29 3.85 -0.71
CA TYR A 22 -13.04 3.43 -2.09
C TYR A 22 -14.21 3.73 -3.04
N LYS A 23 -15.45 3.81 -2.55
CA LYS A 23 -16.61 4.24 -3.36
C LYS A 23 -16.45 5.63 -3.96
N ARG A 24 -15.56 6.45 -3.47
CA ARG A 24 -15.27 7.77 -4.02
C ARG A 24 -14.54 7.68 -5.37
N THR A 25 -13.71 6.67 -5.56
CA THR A 25 -12.96 6.44 -6.79
C THR A 25 -13.62 5.40 -7.69
N ASN A 26 -14.23 4.39 -7.11
CA ASN A 26 -14.97 3.37 -7.83
C ASN A 26 -16.34 3.13 -7.16
N ALA A 27 -17.37 3.84 -7.64
CA ALA A 27 -18.71 3.78 -7.05
C ALA A 27 -19.44 2.47 -7.34
N ILE A 28 -19.08 1.76 -8.43
CA ILE A 28 -19.75 0.52 -8.86
C ILE A 28 -19.20 -0.69 -8.14
N ASN A 29 -17.87 -0.81 -8.10
CA ASN A 29 -17.19 -1.89 -7.39
C ASN A 29 -16.00 -1.31 -6.61
N PRO A 30 -16.23 -0.88 -5.35
CA PRO A 30 -15.20 -0.23 -4.54
C PRO A 30 -14.00 -1.13 -4.24
N TYR A 31 -14.20 -2.44 -4.17
CA TYR A 31 -13.14 -3.38 -3.83
C TYR A 31 -12.28 -3.83 -5.02
N LYS A 32 -12.67 -3.46 -6.25
CA LYS A 32 -11.88 -3.79 -7.45
C LYS A 32 -10.46 -3.20 -7.42
N CYS A 33 -10.28 -2.10 -6.69
CA CYS A 33 -8.97 -1.46 -6.53
C CYS A 33 -8.25 -1.88 -5.25
N TYR A 34 -8.87 -2.72 -4.43
CA TYR A 34 -8.29 -3.16 -3.17
C TYR A 34 -7.07 -4.05 -3.41
N ASN A 35 -6.03 -3.85 -2.63
CA ASN A 35 -4.81 -4.64 -2.68
C ASN A 35 -4.58 -5.36 -1.34
N ASN A 36 -4.43 -6.68 -1.38
CA ASN A 36 -4.10 -7.49 -0.21
C ASN A 36 -2.60 -7.52 0.10
N ALA A 37 -1.78 -7.12 -0.86
CA ALA A 37 -0.34 -7.04 -0.74
C ALA A 37 0.12 -5.58 -0.83
N TYR A 38 1.32 -5.29 -0.33
CA TYR A 38 1.93 -3.98 -0.45
C TYR A 38 2.47 -3.77 -1.87
N THR A 39 3.08 -4.80 -2.45
CA THR A 39 3.51 -4.82 -3.85
C THR A 39 2.29 -4.85 -4.78
N MET A 40 2.37 -4.13 -5.89
CA MET A 40 1.29 -4.07 -6.87
C MET A 40 1.11 -5.42 -7.57
N GLN A 41 -0.14 -5.85 -7.72
CA GLN A 41 -0.51 -7.04 -8.47
C GLN A 41 -0.03 -6.95 -9.93
N GLY A 42 0.48 -8.06 -10.46
CA GLY A 42 0.94 -8.15 -11.84
C GLY A 42 2.36 -7.60 -12.08
N LEU A 43 3.10 -7.25 -11.01
CA LEU A 43 4.47 -6.75 -11.14
C LEU A 43 5.42 -7.80 -11.68
N VAL A 44 5.42 -9.00 -11.10
CA VAL A 44 6.26 -10.13 -11.48
C VAL A 44 5.52 -11.45 -11.33
N TYR A 45 6.03 -12.47 -12.04
CA TYR A 45 5.53 -13.83 -12.04
C TYR A 45 6.69 -14.79 -11.83
N LEU A 46 6.45 -15.90 -11.15
CA LEU A 46 7.38 -17.03 -11.06
C LEU A 46 7.46 -17.76 -12.40
N SER A 47 8.45 -18.62 -12.56
CA SER A 47 8.69 -19.39 -13.78
C SER A 47 7.52 -20.33 -14.15
N ASP A 48 6.70 -20.73 -13.18
CA ASP A 48 5.49 -21.55 -13.37
C ASP A 48 4.25 -20.73 -13.73
N GLY A 49 4.36 -19.38 -13.77
CA GLY A 49 3.28 -18.46 -14.04
C GLY A 49 2.51 -18.00 -12.79
N THR A 50 2.92 -18.40 -11.60
CA THR A 50 2.31 -17.92 -10.35
C THR A 50 2.58 -16.43 -10.18
N GLU A 51 1.52 -15.66 -9.98
CA GLU A 51 1.60 -14.21 -9.72
C GLU A 51 2.11 -13.97 -8.30
N TYR A 52 3.06 -13.04 -8.15
CA TYR A 52 3.78 -12.79 -6.89
C TYR A 52 2.87 -12.48 -5.69
N THR A 53 1.87 -11.61 -5.86
CA THR A 53 1.00 -11.24 -4.73
C THR A 53 0.12 -12.40 -4.25
N SER A 54 -0.08 -13.41 -5.11
CA SER A 54 -0.77 -14.65 -4.71
C SER A 54 0.06 -15.45 -3.69
N LEU A 55 1.40 -15.45 -3.80
CA LEU A 55 2.27 -16.06 -2.78
C LEU A 55 2.17 -15.32 -1.45
N VAL A 56 2.16 -13.99 -1.48
CA VAL A 56 2.01 -13.18 -0.26
C VAL A 56 0.68 -13.51 0.43
N GLN A 57 -0.40 -13.59 -0.34
CA GLN A 57 -1.73 -13.94 0.19
C GLN A 57 -1.76 -15.35 0.79
N GLU A 58 -1.13 -16.32 0.13
CA GLU A 58 -1.01 -17.70 0.64
C GLU A 58 -0.27 -17.73 1.99
N LYS A 59 0.87 -17.03 2.08
CA LYS A 59 1.66 -16.93 3.31
C LYS A 59 0.89 -16.27 4.46
N LEU A 60 0.03 -15.29 4.16
CA LEU A 60 -0.86 -14.64 5.12
C LEU A 60 -2.11 -15.47 5.46
N GLY A 61 -2.33 -16.60 4.79
CA GLY A 61 -3.53 -17.41 4.95
C GLY A 61 -4.81 -16.70 4.46
N LEU A 62 -4.68 -15.74 3.56
CA LEU A 62 -5.80 -15.02 2.97
C LEU A 62 -6.37 -15.78 1.77
N PRO A 63 -7.69 -15.73 1.55
CA PRO A 63 -8.28 -16.24 0.32
C PRO A 63 -7.76 -15.44 -0.90
N ALA A 64 -7.81 -16.07 -2.08
CA ALA A 64 -7.48 -15.38 -3.32
C ALA A 64 -8.35 -14.13 -3.49
N TYR A 65 -7.74 -13.09 -4.06
CA TYR A 65 -8.44 -11.84 -4.34
C TYR A 65 -9.58 -12.08 -5.35
N ASP A 66 -10.78 -11.70 -4.98
CA ASP A 66 -12.00 -11.88 -5.78
C ASP A 66 -12.49 -10.57 -6.45
N GLY A 67 -11.92 -9.43 -6.09
CA GLY A 67 -12.35 -8.11 -6.57
C GLY A 67 -13.69 -7.64 -5.99
N GLU A 68 -14.24 -8.33 -5.00
CA GLU A 68 -15.56 -8.06 -4.44
C GLU A 68 -15.53 -7.78 -2.93
N THR A 69 -14.55 -8.33 -2.20
CA THR A 69 -14.47 -8.23 -0.75
C THR A 69 -13.09 -7.79 -0.25
N MET A 70 -13.05 -7.21 0.94
CA MET A 70 -11.80 -6.99 1.68
C MET A 70 -11.49 -8.22 2.52
N THR A 71 -10.69 -9.11 1.97
CA THR A 71 -10.44 -10.45 2.53
C THR A 71 -9.67 -10.46 3.85
N ARG A 72 -9.03 -9.34 4.25
CA ARG A 72 -8.32 -9.21 5.52
C ARG A 72 -9.23 -8.92 6.72
N LEU A 73 -10.46 -8.47 6.49
CA LEU A 73 -11.39 -8.14 7.58
C LEU A 73 -11.80 -9.40 8.33
N ASP A 74 -11.60 -9.39 9.64
CA ASP A 74 -11.90 -10.50 10.53
C ASP A 74 -12.36 -9.94 11.89
N SER A 75 -13.67 -10.02 12.14
CA SER A 75 -14.26 -9.45 13.34
C SER A 75 -13.86 -10.20 14.62
N GLU A 76 -13.56 -11.50 14.55
CA GLU A 76 -13.13 -12.26 15.72
C GLU A 76 -11.71 -11.84 16.13
N LYS A 77 -10.79 -11.78 15.17
CA LYS A 77 -9.43 -11.28 15.40
C LYS A 77 -9.42 -9.82 15.83
N PHE A 78 -10.27 -8.99 15.24
CA PHE A 78 -10.38 -7.58 15.64
C PHE A 78 -10.75 -7.46 17.12
N GLU A 79 -11.78 -8.17 17.60
CA GLU A 79 -12.19 -8.10 19.00
C GLU A 79 -11.12 -8.67 19.94
N GLU A 80 -10.43 -9.75 19.55
CA GLU A 80 -9.30 -10.31 20.30
C GLU A 80 -8.18 -9.27 20.46
N TYR A 81 -7.71 -8.70 19.35
CA TYR A 81 -6.62 -7.70 19.40
C TYR A 81 -7.07 -6.38 20.06
N LYS A 82 -8.34 -5.99 19.92
CA LYS A 82 -8.87 -4.82 20.62
C LYS A 82 -8.80 -5.01 22.14
N ALA A 83 -9.22 -6.18 22.64
CA ALA A 83 -9.15 -6.47 24.05
C ALA A 83 -7.69 -6.45 24.56
N GLN A 84 -6.77 -7.08 23.83
CA GLN A 84 -5.34 -7.10 24.15
C GLN A 84 -4.75 -5.68 24.13
N ALA A 85 -5.01 -4.90 23.05
CA ALA A 85 -4.51 -3.53 22.92
C ALA A 85 -5.01 -2.62 24.06
N MET A 86 -6.28 -2.75 24.43
CA MET A 86 -6.86 -1.96 25.52
C MET A 86 -6.21 -2.30 26.87
N GLU A 87 -5.94 -3.58 27.15
CA GLU A 87 -5.25 -4.00 28.35
C GLU A 87 -3.82 -3.46 28.40
N GLU A 88 -3.02 -3.73 27.36
CA GLU A 88 -1.61 -3.35 27.30
C GLU A 88 -1.41 -1.83 27.31
N LEU A 89 -2.20 -1.10 26.53
CA LEU A 89 -2.09 0.35 26.43
C LEU A 89 -2.61 1.06 27.68
N THR A 90 -3.65 0.55 28.35
CA THR A 90 -4.10 1.07 29.64
C THR A 90 -3.02 0.87 30.71
N ALA A 91 -2.38 -0.29 30.73
CA ALA A 91 -1.25 -0.56 31.62
C ALA A 91 -0.05 0.38 31.36
N ALA A 92 0.13 0.79 30.09
CA ALA A 92 1.13 1.79 29.70
C ALA A 92 0.70 3.25 29.92
N GLY A 93 -0.50 3.49 30.48
CA GLY A 93 -1.01 4.82 30.80
C GLY A 93 -1.71 5.54 29.63
N VAL A 94 -2.04 4.84 28.56
CA VAL A 94 -2.84 5.40 27.45
C VAL A 94 -4.30 5.47 27.87
N THR A 95 -4.96 6.56 27.52
CA THR A 95 -6.41 6.74 27.74
C THR A 95 -7.17 6.56 26.42
N PHE A 96 -8.37 5.97 26.50
CA PHE A 96 -9.26 5.80 25.36
C PHE A 96 -10.39 6.86 25.34
N PRO A 97 -10.87 7.25 24.12
CA PRO A 97 -10.39 6.79 22.82
C PRO A 97 -8.99 7.31 22.49
N VAL A 98 -8.25 6.54 21.68
CA VAL A 98 -7.01 7.03 21.06
C VAL A 98 -7.36 7.98 19.93
N HIS A 99 -6.76 9.17 19.94
CA HIS A 99 -6.95 10.17 18.90
C HIS A 99 -5.89 10.01 17.78
N ALA A 100 -6.31 9.42 16.66
CA ALA A 100 -5.48 9.33 15.46
C ALA A 100 -5.58 10.64 14.67
N ARG A 101 -4.45 11.22 14.28
CA ARG A 101 -4.39 12.51 13.58
C ARG A 101 -4.07 12.32 12.11
N TYR A 102 -4.89 12.89 11.26
CA TYR A 102 -4.74 12.90 9.81
C TYR A 102 -4.73 14.35 9.28
N PHE A 103 -3.81 14.65 8.37
CA PHE A 103 -3.62 16.01 7.86
C PHE A 103 -3.96 16.13 6.38
N ILE A 104 -4.67 17.18 6.03
CA ILE A 104 -5.06 17.52 4.66
C ILE A 104 -4.55 18.92 4.28
N ALA A 105 -4.44 19.20 2.99
CA ALA A 105 -4.13 20.54 2.50
C ALA A 105 -5.26 21.51 2.85
N GLY A 106 -4.94 22.59 3.54
CA GLY A 106 -5.91 23.63 3.90
C GLY A 106 -6.54 24.27 2.65
N GLY A 107 -7.85 24.49 2.70
CA GLY A 107 -8.61 25.07 1.58
C GLY A 107 -8.92 24.09 0.43
N ASN A 108 -8.54 22.83 0.54
CA ASN A 108 -8.89 21.81 -0.44
C ASN A 108 -10.17 21.08 -0.03
N GLN A 109 -11.31 21.46 -0.63
CA GLN A 109 -12.61 20.88 -0.31
C GLN A 109 -12.68 19.38 -0.62
N THR A 110 -12.11 18.95 -1.74
CA THR A 110 -12.10 17.52 -2.12
C THR A 110 -11.33 16.67 -1.10
N ALA A 111 -10.20 17.19 -0.59
CA ALA A 111 -9.44 16.52 0.46
C ALA A 111 -10.23 16.46 1.77
N LEU A 112 -10.96 17.55 2.13
CA LEU A 112 -11.80 17.57 3.31
C LEU A 112 -12.96 16.58 3.21
N ASP A 113 -13.62 16.51 2.06
CA ASP A 113 -14.72 15.56 1.83
C ASP A 113 -14.21 14.10 1.93
N SER A 114 -13.02 13.83 1.36
CA SER A 114 -12.38 12.51 1.48
C SER A 114 -12.04 12.17 2.93
N ALA A 115 -11.47 13.11 3.65
CA ALA A 115 -11.09 12.92 5.05
C ALA A 115 -12.34 12.70 5.96
N ASN A 116 -13.45 13.36 5.67
CA ASN A 116 -14.70 13.13 6.40
C ASN A 116 -15.26 11.71 6.16
N VAL A 117 -15.17 11.20 4.93
CA VAL A 117 -15.55 9.79 4.64
C VAL A 117 -14.63 8.83 5.37
N LEU A 118 -13.31 9.11 5.39
CA LEU A 118 -12.35 8.31 6.15
C LEU A 118 -12.66 8.34 7.67
N LYS A 119 -12.98 9.51 8.20
CA LYS A 119 -13.38 9.67 9.62
C LYS A 119 -14.61 8.82 9.95
N GLN A 120 -15.62 8.80 9.06
CA GLN A 120 -16.78 7.96 9.25
C GLN A 120 -16.42 6.46 9.17
N ALA A 121 -15.54 6.07 8.25
CA ALA A 121 -15.05 4.68 8.18
C ALA A 121 -14.34 4.24 9.47
N PHE A 122 -13.59 5.14 10.12
CA PHE A 122 -12.98 4.87 11.43
C PHE A 122 -14.03 4.68 12.51
N SER A 123 -15.02 5.59 12.60
CA SER A 123 -16.10 5.48 13.58
C SER A 123 -16.92 4.19 13.40
N ASP A 124 -17.25 3.85 12.16
CA ASP A 124 -18.02 2.63 11.84
C ASP A 124 -17.22 1.34 12.14
N SER A 125 -15.89 1.37 11.91
CA SER A 125 -15.02 0.20 12.09
C SER A 125 -14.61 -0.03 13.54
N PHE A 126 -14.29 1.02 14.28
CA PHE A 126 -13.64 0.92 15.59
C PHE A 126 -14.55 1.29 16.77
N GLY A 127 -15.60 2.06 16.52
CA GLY A 127 -16.36 2.73 17.55
C GLY A 127 -15.63 3.97 18.12
N ASP A 128 -16.41 4.96 18.52
CA ASP A 128 -15.88 6.24 19.04
C ASP A 128 -15.27 6.14 20.45
N ASP A 129 -15.40 4.98 21.09
CA ASP A 129 -14.81 4.65 22.39
C ASP A 129 -13.39 4.06 22.31
N PHE A 130 -12.94 3.62 21.12
CA PHE A 130 -11.63 3.01 20.93
C PHE A 130 -10.67 3.90 20.13
N ILE A 131 -11.02 4.27 18.88
CA ILE A 131 -10.18 5.12 18.03
C ILE A 131 -11.04 6.20 17.37
N VAL A 132 -10.66 7.45 17.54
CA VAL A 132 -11.28 8.61 16.90
C VAL A 132 -10.29 9.23 15.91
N LEU A 133 -10.76 9.53 14.68
CA LEU A 133 -9.95 10.23 13.69
C LEU A 133 -10.15 11.75 13.80
N ASP A 134 -9.09 12.46 14.14
CA ASP A 134 -9.01 13.91 14.09
C ASP A 134 -8.42 14.38 12.76
N ILE A 135 -9.14 15.31 12.09
CA ILE A 135 -8.71 15.89 10.82
C ILE A 135 -8.15 17.27 11.10
N ASP A 136 -6.88 17.45 10.77
CA ASP A 136 -6.15 18.71 10.84
C ASP A 136 -5.76 19.20 9.44
N SER A 137 -5.23 20.41 9.33
CA SER A 137 -4.76 20.94 8.05
C SER A 137 -3.35 21.53 8.14
N TYR A 138 -2.67 21.52 7.00
CA TYR A 138 -1.43 22.25 6.77
C TYR A 138 -1.63 23.30 5.67
N VAL A 139 -0.78 24.33 5.63
CA VAL A 139 -0.97 25.48 4.75
C VAL A 139 -0.11 25.39 3.48
N SER A 140 1.16 25.07 3.60
CA SER A 140 2.12 25.17 2.47
C SER A 140 2.88 23.87 2.20
N SER A 141 3.29 23.14 3.22
CA SER A 141 4.14 21.97 3.05
C SER A 141 3.81 20.86 4.05
N LEU A 142 3.28 19.75 3.54
CA LEU A 142 3.04 18.56 4.33
C LEU A 142 4.32 18.07 5.03
N SER A 143 5.45 18.05 4.32
CA SER A 143 6.71 17.61 4.91
C SER A 143 7.12 18.48 6.07
N LYS A 144 7.27 19.80 5.85
CA LYS A 144 7.80 20.72 6.87
C LYS A 144 6.84 20.94 8.05
N GLU A 145 5.54 20.95 7.80
CA GLU A 145 4.57 21.29 8.82
C GLU A 145 4.04 20.07 9.59
N VAL A 146 4.12 18.88 9.00
CA VAL A 146 3.49 17.68 9.53
C VAL A 146 4.44 16.51 9.70
N ARG A 147 5.15 16.11 8.62
CA ARG A 147 5.99 14.91 8.62
C ARG A 147 7.26 15.08 9.44
N ASP A 148 8.06 16.10 9.14
CA ASP A 148 9.32 16.36 9.84
C ASP A 148 9.11 16.53 11.35
N PRO A 149 8.09 17.30 11.81
CA PRO A 149 7.75 17.39 13.23
C PRO A 149 6.88 16.21 13.74
N ARG A 150 6.59 15.18 12.93
CA ARG A 150 5.88 13.94 13.31
C ARG A 150 4.52 14.18 13.97
N ARG A 151 3.71 15.08 13.40
CA ARG A 151 2.41 15.47 13.96
C ARG A 151 1.27 14.55 13.59
N GLN A 152 1.41 13.72 12.56
CA GLN A 152 0.39 12.77 12.08
C GLN A 152 0.56 11.40 12.74
N SER A 153 -0.54 10.66 12.87
CA SER A 153 -0.53 9.28 13.36
C SER A 153 -0.30 8.26 12.24
N PHE A 154 -0.69 8.59 11.02
CA PHE A 154 -0.49 7.77 9.82
C PHE A 154 -0.52 8.64 8.57
N VAL A 155 -0.14 8.07 7.45
CA VAL A 155 -0.24 8.67 6.13
C VAL A 155 -0.80 7.65 5.14
N ILE A 156 -1.64 8.11 4.22
CA ILE A 156 -2.00 7.34 3.03
C ILE A 156 -1.03 7.79 1.94
N ASN A 157 -0.25 6.84 1.44
CA ASN A 157 0.76 7.09 0.44
C ASN A 157 0.73 6.01 -0.62
N GLY A 158 1.39 6.21 -1.75
CA GLY A 158 1.45 5.24 -2.84
C GLY A 158 2.81 5.26 -3.52
N TRP A 159 3.12 4.18 -4.21
CA TRP A 159 4.32 4.03 -5.00
C TRP A 159 4.00 3.44 -6.37
N GLY A 160 4.62 3.95 -7.41
CA GLY A 160 4.63 3.35 -8.74
C GLY A 160 5.99 2.73 -9.00
N ALA A 161 6.02 1.47 -9.43
CA ALA A 161 7.28 0.77 -9.62
C ALA A 161 8.18 1.45 -10.67
N ASP A 162 9.45 1.63 -10.33
CA ASP A 162 10.48 2.10 -11.25
C ASP A 162 11.03 0.97 -12.13
N TYR A 163 10.92 -0.28 -11.66
CA TYR A 163 11.33 -1.51 -12.34
C TYR A 163 10.55 -2.72 -11.78
N GLY A 164 10.52 -3.80 -12.53
CA GLY A 164 9.78 -5.03 -12.22
C GLY A 164 10.51 -5.94 -11.24
N ASP A 165 10.58 -5.54 -9.98
CA ASP A 165 11.10 -6.35 -8.87
C ASP A 165 10.43 -5.91 -7.56
N PRO A 166 9.98 -6.82 -6.68
CA PRO A 166 9.38 -6.49 -5.39
C PRO A 166 10.27 -5.61 -4.50
N GLN A 167 11.57 -5.65 -4.70
CA GLN A 167 12.53 -4.78 -4.01
C GLN A 167 12.16 -3.29 -4.14
N ASN A 168 11.58 -2.90 -5.29
CA ASN A 168 11.23 -1.51 -5.53
C ASN A 168 10.12 -1.00 -4.60
N TYR A 169 9.28 -1.91 -4.12
CA TYR A 169 8.28 -1.63 -3.09
C TYR A 169 8.84 -1.82 -1.69
N LEU A 170 9.37 -3.00 -1.39
CA LEU A 170 9.77 -3.38 -0.04
C LEU A 170 10.98 -2.61 0.48
N GLY A 171 11.89 -2.22 -0.41
CA GLY A 171 13.03 -1.38 -0.05
C GLY A 171 12.66 0.01 0.49
N GLN A 172 11.42 0.47 0.25
CA GLN A 172 10.92 1.73 0.81
C GLN A 172 10.67 1.65 2.32
N GLU A 173 10.41 0.45 2.83
CA GLU A 173 10.03 0.21 4.22
C GLU A 173 11.19 -0.31 5.09
N THR A 174 12.38 -0.55 4.48
CA THR A 174 13.56 -0.99 5.25
C THR A 174 14.15 0.14 6.09
N ASN A 175 14.81 -0.21 7.20
CA ASN A 175 15.43 0.77 8.10
C ASN A 175 16.66 1.47 7.51
N ASP A 176 17.24 0.91 6.43
CA ASP A 176 18.36 1.45 5.67
C ASP A 176 17.94 1.97 4.28
N GLY A 177 16.65 2.00 4.00
CA GLY A 177 16.10 2.50 2.74
C GLY A 177 16.35 4.00 2.53
N ASP A 178 16.56 4.39 1.27
CA ASP A 178 16.85 5.78 0.90
C ASP A 178 15.64 6.72 1.08
N ASN A 179 14.46 6.17 1.30
CA ASN A 179 13.24 6.96 1.34
C ASN A 179 12.78 7.24 2.77
N ALA A 180 13.32 8.32 3.35
CA ALA A 180 12.89 8.84 4.65
C ALA A 180 11.36 9.10 4.76
N TYR A 181 10.66 9.04 3.68
CA TYR A 181 9.21 9.21 3.58
C TYR A 181 8.44 8.07 4.23
N TYR A 182 8.89 6.84 4.02
CA TYR A 182 8.27 5.61 4.50
C TYR A 182 8.86 5.19 5.85
N MET A 183 10.03 5.69 6.17
CA MET A 183 10.74 5.38 7.42
C MET A 183 10.29 6.20 8.64
N VAL A 184 9.15 6.87 8.55
CA VAL A 184 8.63 7.66 9.67
C VAL A 184 8.35 6.79 10.90
N ALA A 185 7.84 5.58 10.69
CA ALA A 185 7.55 4.66 11.79
C ALA A 185 8.83 4.16 12.47
N TYR A 186 9.86 3.77 11.70
CA TYR A 186 11.15 3.37 12.25
C TYR A 186 11.82 4.51 13.02
N GLY A 187 11.92 5.69 12.41
CA GLY A 187 12.49 6.86 13.07
C GLY A 187 11.71 7.26 14.33
N HIS A 188 10.38 7.07 14.34
CA HIS A 188 9.57 7.29 15.53
C HIS A 188 9.88 6.26 16.64
N ALA A 189 10.06 5.00 16.28
CA ALA A 189 10.46 3.95 17.22
C ALA A 189 11.80 4.26 17.88
N VAL A 190 12.79 4.66 17.08
CA VAL A 190 14.12 5.06 17.58
C VAL A 190 14.03 6.26 18.55
N ASP A 191 13.30 7.31 18.17
CA ASP A 191 13.19 8.51 18.99
C ASP A 191 12.35 8.33 20.26
N ASN A 192 11.44 7.37 20.27
CA ASN A 192 10.58 7.07 21.43
C ASN A 192 11.03 5.81 22.18
N GLU A 193 12.20 5.28 21.85
CA GLU A 193 12.77 4.11 22.53
C GLU A 193 11.85 2.87 22.48
N SER A 194 11.08 2.72 21.39
CA SER A 194 10.22 1.54 21.21
C SER A 194 11.04 0.40 20.62
N GLU A 195 11.72 -0.35 21.49
CA GLU A 195 12.61 -1.44 21.11
C GLU A 195 11.87 -2.55 20.32
N ASP A 196 10.63 -2.88 20.71
CA ASP A 196 9.86 -3.92 20.05
C ASP A 196 9.52 -3.53 18.60
N LEU A 197 9.05 -2.30 18.37
CA LEU A 197 8.76 -1.83 17.03
C LEU A 197 10.03 -1.72 16.17
N LYS A 198 11.12 -1.26 16.78
CA LYS A 198 12.43 -1.21 16.13
C LYS A 198 12.91 -2.60 15.72
N ALA A 199 12.79 -3.59 16.60
CA ALA A 199 13.19 -4.97 16.31
C ALA A 199 12.41 -5.55 15.12
N LEU A 200 11.12 -5.27 14.99
CA LEU A 200 10.32 -5.70 13.84
C LEU A 200 10.81 -5.09 12.52
N TYR A 201 11.15 -3.80 12.50
CA TYR A 201 11.71 -3.17 11.29
C TYR A 201 13.13 -3.65 10.97
N ASP A 202 13.94 -3.97 11.99
CA ASP A 202 15.26 -4.54 11.79
C ASP A 202 15.14 -5.96 11.20
N GLU A 203 14.23 -6.79 11.70
CA GLU A 203 13.97 -8.13 11.17
C GLU A 203 13.41 -8.08 9.74
N PHE A 204 12.44 -7.22 9.47
CA PHE A 204 11.95 -6.99 8.12
C PHE A 204 13.08 -6.60 7.16
N THR A 205 13.96 -5.67 7.57
CA THR A 205 15.12 -5.26 6.78
C THR A 205 16.07 -6.42 6.49
N GLU A 206 16.30 -7.29 7.46
CA GLU A 206 17.12 -8.51 7.24
C GLU A 206 16.47 -9.47 6.24
N LEU A 207 15.14 -9.64 6.27
CA LEU A 207 14.41 -10.47 5.31
C LEU A 207 14.53 -9.90 3.88
N VAL A 208 14.33 -8.61 3.70
CA VAL A 208 14.51 -7.94 2.40
C VAL A 208 15.95 -8.08 1.91
N ASN A 209 16.94 -7.90 2.78
CA ASN A 209 18.34 -8.02 2.41
C ASN A 209 18.74 -9.46 2.05
N LYS A 210 18.14 -10.48 2.68
CA LYS A 210 18.30 -11.87 2.27
C LYS A 210 17.78 -12.11 0.84
N ALA A 211 16.59 -11.58 0.53
CA ALA A 211 16.03 -11.67 -0.83
C ALA A 211 16.90 -10.91 -1.84
N ASN A 212 17.40 -9.71 -1.50
CA ASN A 212 18.32 -8.94 -2.34
C ASN A 212 19.60 -9.71 -2.71
N ALA A 213 20.09 -10.57 -1.84
CA ALA A 213 21.30 -11.34 -2.05
C ALA A 213 21.13 -12.51 -3.05
N ILE A 214 19.89 -12.90 -3.37
CA ILE A 214 19.59 -13.95 -4.35
C ILE A 214 19.60 -13.32 -5.74
N THR A 215 20.57 -13.65 -6.58
CA THR A 215 20.77 -13.02 -7.90
C THR A 215 20.72 -13.98 -9.07
N ASP A 216 20.76 -15.28 -8.82
CA ASP A 216 20.88 -16.36 -9.81
C ASP A 216 19.62 -17.26 -9.89
N ASP A 217 18.65 -17.05 -9.01
CA ASP A 217 17.38 -17.78 -8.96
C ASP A 217 16.24 -16.80 -8.67
N LEU A 218 15.50 -16.42 -9.71
CA LEU A 218 14.42 -15.44 -9.58
C LEU A 218 13.22 -15.97 -8.78
N ASP A 219 12.90 -17.25 -8.92
CA ASP A 219 11.79 -17.85 -8.17
C ASP A 219 12.11 -17.85 -6.66
N ALA A 220 13.30 -18.30 -6.29
CA ALA A 220 13.75 -18.27 -4.90
C ALA A 220 13.84 -16.83 -4.35
N ARG A 221 14.24 -15.87 -5.20
CA ARG A 221 14.24 -14.43 -4.85
C ARG A 221 12.84 -13.93 -4.56
N TYR A 222 11.87 -14.22 -5.42
CA TYR A 222 10.48 -13.77 -5.25
C TYR A 222 9.80 -14.45 -4.06
N GLU A 223 10.08 -15.73 -3.83
CA GLU A 223 9.62 -16.42 -2.61
C GLU A 223 10.15 -15.75 -1.33
N ALA A 224 11.44 -15.40 -1.31
CA ALA A 224 12.04 -14.71 -0.16
C ALA A 224 11.47 -13.30 0.05
N TYR A 225 11.15 -12.56 -1.02
CA TYR A 225 10.43 -11.30 -0.88
C TYR A 225 9.01 -11.49 -0.39
N ALA A 226 8.32 -12.54 -0.82
CA ALA A 226 6.97 -12.82 -0.33
C ALA A 226 6.96 -13.16 1.17
N ASP A 227 8.02 -13.81 1.69
CA ASP A 227 8.22 -13.99 3.14
C ASP A 227 8.39 -12.64 3.85
N ALA A 228 9.22 -11.75 3.30
CA ALA A 228 9.44 -10.43 3.87
C ALA A 228 8.16 -9.58 3.85
N GLU A 229 7.41 -9.62 2.75
CA GLU A 229 6.16 -8.86 2.62
C GLU A 229 5.06 -9.41 3.53
N ALA A 230 4.93 -10.72 3.64
CA ALA A 230 4.01 -11.35 4.59
C ALA A 230 4.34 -10.94 6.03
N PHE A 231 5.62 -10.92 6.41
CA PHE A 231 6.07 -10.43 7.71
C PHE A 231 5.65 -8.97 7.95
N LEU A 232 5.90 -8.08 6.97
CA LEU A 232 5.54 -6.66 7.05
C LEU A 232 4.04 -6.47 7.33
N ILE A 233 3.20 -7.25 6.65
CA ILE A 233 1.74 -7.18 6.75
C ILE A 233 1.24 -7.87 8.02
N GLU A 234 1.77 -9.04 8.36
CA GLU A 234 1.35 -9.80 9.55
C GLU A 234 1.58 -9.00 10.84
N HIS A 235 2.69 -8.26 10.94
CA HIS A 235 2.98 -7.37 12.07
C HIS A 235 2.33 -5.99 11.94
N ALA A 236 1.49 -5.80 10.91
CA ALA A 236 0.78 -4.56 10.61
C ALA A 236 1.71 -3.32 10.65
N LEU A 237 2.91 -3.46 10.10
CA LEU A 237 3.86 -2.35 9.96
C LEU A 237 3.42 -1.41 8.84
N THR A 238 2.78 -1.97 7.81
CA THR A 238 2.04 -1.24 6.79
C THR A 238 0.66 -1.87 6.60
N LEU A 239 -0.29 -1.09 6.10
CA LEU A 239 -1.63 -1.55 5.78
C LEU A 239 -1.85 -1.41 4.27
N PRO A 240 -1.81 -2.51 3.50
CA PRO A 240 -2.17 -2.47 2.10
C PRO A 240 -3.57 -1.89 1.93
N SER A 241 -3.73 -0.97 1.00
CA SER A 241 -4.98 -0.25 0.79
C SER A 241 -5.52 -0.51 -0.60
N ASN A 242 -5.10 0.27 -1.59
CA ASN A 242 -5.61 0.17 -2.94
C ASN A 242 -4.50 0.46 -3.96
N PHE A 243 -4.72 0.01 -5.17
CA PHE A 243 -3.99 0.50 -6.34
C PHE A 243 -4.87 1.44 -7.15
N ASP A 244 -4.24 2.45 -7.76
CA ASP A 244 -4.95 3.40 -8.59
C ASP A 244 -5.25 2.78 -9.96
N ILE A 245 -6.50 2.90 -10.40
CA ILE A 245 -6.89 2.59 -11.77
C ILE A 245 -7.06 3.92 -12.49
N ALA A 246 -6.15 4.21 -13.42
CA ALA A 246 -6.22 5.38 -14.27
C ALA A 246 -6.69 4.99 -15.68
N TRP A 247 -7.56 5.81 -16.26
CA TRP A 247 -7.99 5.71 -17.64
C TRP A 247 -7.55 6.96 -18.36
N GLU A 248 -6.79 6.79 -19.43
CA GLU A 248 -6.36 7.88 -20.27
C GLU A 248 -6.93 7.70 -21.68
N LEU A 249 -7.45 8.79 -22.25
CA LEU A 249 -7.77 8.85 -23.67
C LEU A 249 -6.59 9.48 -24.40
N THR A 250 -6.03 8.77 -25.36
CA THR A 250 -4.84 9.20 -26.07
C THR A 250 -4.94 8.90 -27.57
N HIS A 251 -4.28 9.72 -28.40
CA HIS A 251 -4.04 9.49 -29.81
C HIS A 251 -2.70 8.81 -30.07
N ILE A 252 -2.12 8.17 -29.08
CA ILE A 252 -0.87 7.44 -29.18
C ILE A 252 -1.19 5.95 -29.26
N ASN A 253 -0.48 5.22 -30.13
CA ASN A 253 -0.53 3.77 -30.12
C ASN A 253 0.03 3.24 -28.77
N ASP A 254 -0.87 2.72 -27.93
CA ASP A 254 -0.53 2.32 -26.57
C ASP A 254 0.47 1.16 -26.52
N TYR A 255 0.53 0.30 -27.54
CA TYR A 255 1.53 -0.77 -27.61
C TYR A 255 2.94 -0.22 -27.76
N ASN A 256 3.13 0.94 -28.35
CA ASN A 256 4.43 1.61 -28.40
C ASN A 256 4.89 2.15 -27.04
N LYS A 257 3.97 2.39 -26.11
CA LYS A 257 4.28 2.77 -24.73
C LYS A 257 4.82 1.62 -23.89
N GLN A 258 4.51 0.38 -24.23
CA GLN A 258 4.86 -0.80 -23.42
C GLN A 258 6.37 -1.07 -23.38
N ASN A 259 7.16 -0.49 -24.28
CA ASN A 259 8.61 -0.49 -24.18
C ASN A 259 9.15 0.25 -22.94
N ALA A 260 8.29 0.79 -22.11
CA ALA A 260 8.62 1.58 -20.95
C ALA A 260 7.57 1.38 -19.83
N MET A 261 7.37 0.12 -19.40
CA MET A 261 6.34 -0.25 -18.44
C MET A 261 6.48 0.41 -17.06
N PHE A 262 7.71 0.76 -16.67
CA PHE A 262 8.00 1.21 -15.32
C PHE A 262 8.60 2.61 -15.29
N GLY A 263 8.52 3.25 -14.13
CA GLY A 263 9.10 4.56 -13.87
C GLY A 263 8.37 5.67 -14.61
N ILE A 264 9.13 6.57 -15.19
CA ILE A 264 8.60 7.73 -15.94
C ILE A 264 8.17 7.36 -17.37
N GLN A 265 7.42 6.28 -17.52
CA GLN A 265 6.98 5.76 -18.83
C GLN A 265 6.33 6.82 -19.71
N ASN A 266 5.56 7.74 -19.13
CA ASN A 266 4.88 8.84 -19.85
C ASN A 266 5.85 9.88 -20.45
N GLN A 267 7.15 9.77 -20.16
CA GLN A 267 8.20 10.64 -20.69
C GLN A 267 9.20 9.91 -21.60
N LYS A 268 8.99 8.61 -21.85
CA LYS A 268 9.85 7.79 -22.72
C LYS A 268 9.26 7.70 -24.13
N TYR A 269 9.34 8.78 -24.86
CA TYR A 269 8.67 8.99 -26.17
C TYR A 269 9.29 8.21 -27.34
N LYS A 270 10.34 7.46 -27.13
CA LYS A 270 11.00 6.72 -28.21
C LYS A 270 10.02 5.73 -28.83
N ASN A 271 9.90 5.76 -30.15
CA ASN A 271 9.02 4.91 -30.97
C ASN A 271 7.51 5.15 -30.75
N TRP A 272 7.12 6.24 -30.09
CA TRP A 272 5.70 6.56 -30.01
C TRP A 272 5.18 7.02 -31.36
N GLU A 273 4.04 6.48 -31.75
CA GLU A 273 3.28 6.86 -32.91
C GLU A 273 2.00 7.56 -32.50
N THR A 274 1.65 8.61 -33.21
CA THR A 274 0.43 9.37 -32.95
C THR A 274 -0.46 9.36 -34.19
N SER A 275 -1.77 9.44 -34.00
CA SER A 275 -2.77 9.58 -35.08
C SER A 275 -3.56 10.86 -34.89
N THR A 276 -3.97 11.46 -35.99
CA THR A 276 -4.97 12.55 -36.00
C THR A 276 -6.39 12.03 -35.84
N ASP A 277 -6.60 10.77 -36.19
CA ASP A 277 -7.88 10.10 -36.06
C ASP A 277 -7.89 9.19 -34.84
N ALA A 278 -9.06 8.95 -34.24
CA ALA A 278 -9.21 8.00 -33.18
C ALA A 278 -8.95 6.59 -33.70
N TYR A 279 -8.18 5.79 -32.97
CA TYR A 279 -8.00 4.40 -33.29
C TYR A 279 -9.28 3.60 -33.05
N THR A 280 -9.59 2.71 -34.00
CA THR A 280 -10.71 1.80 -33.92
C THR A 280 -10.37 0.54 -33.13
N ALA A 281 -11.36 -0.28 -32.79
CA ALA A 281 -11.13 -1.59 -32.19
C ALA A 281 -10.32 -2.54 -33.09
N GLU A 282 -10.45 -2.38 -34.44
CA GLU A 282 -9.69 -3.15 -35.44
C GLU A 282 -8.20 -2.73 -35.42
N ASP A 283 -7.93 -1.42 -35.32
CA ASP A 283 -6.56 -0.91 -35.19
C ASP A 283 -5.88 -1.47 -33.94
N TYR A 284 -6.58 -1.46 -32.81
CA TYR A 284 -6.04 -2.02 -31.55
C TYR A 284 -5.80 -3.53 -31.64
N ALA A 285 -6.67 -4.29 -32.29
CA ALA A 285 -6.45 -5.72 -32.52
C ALA A 285 -5.19 -5.96 -33.37
N GLY A 286 -4.97 -5.16 -34.42
CA GLY A 286 -3.76 -5.23 -35.25
C GLY A 286 -2.49 -4.85 -34.48
N PHE A 287 -2.55 -3.86 -33.60
CA PHE A 287 -1.43 -3.49 -32.74
C PHE A 287 -1.10 -4.62 -31.77
N GLN A 288 -2.10 -5.25 -31.17
CA GLN A 288 -1.92 -6.38 -30.27
C GLN A 288 -1.25 -7.56 -30.99
N GLU A 289 -1.75 -7.95 -32.17
CA GLU A 289 -1.15 -9.03 -32.98
C GLU A 289 0.33 -8.75 -33.26
N THR A 290 0.67 -7.50 -33.62
CA THR A 290 2.04 -7.08 -33.90
C THR A 290 2.92 -7.17 -32.63
N TRP A 291 2.39 -6.75 -31.51
CA TRP A 291 3.08 -6.84 -30.22
C TRP A 291 3.34 -8.29 -29.81
N ASP A 292 2.31 -9.13 -29.85
CA ASP A 292 2.40 -10.54 -29.45
C ASP A 292 3.39 -11.30 -30.34
N ALA A 293 3.43 -10.99 -31.64
CA ALA A 293 4.41 -11.57 -32.57
C ALA A 293 5.85 -11.15 -32.22
N GLY A 294 6.06 -9.88 -31.82
CA GLY A 294 7.37 -9.37 -31.41
C GLY A 294 7.83 -9.91 -30.05
N MET A 295 6.92 -10.33 -29.17
CA MET A 295 7.26 -10.92 -27.88
C MET A 295 7.57 -12.43 -27.97
N ALA A 296 7.19 -13.08 -29.07
CA ALA A 296 7.45 -14.49 -29.31
C ALA A 296 8.84 -14.77 -29.92
N GLU A 297 9.58 -13.74 -30.40
CA GLU A 297 10.95 -13.79 -30.89
C GLU A 297 11.97 -13.58 -29.77
#